data_0410b651bab2b1c078cc7ec1cbc1f5bb
#
_entry.id   0410b651bab2b1c078cc7ec1cbc1f5bb
#
_cell.length_a   1.000
_cell.length_b   1.000
_cell.length_c   1.000
_cell.angle_alpha   90.00
_cell.angle_beta   90.00
_cell.angle_gamma   90.00
#
_symmetry.space_group_name_H-M   'P 1'
#
loop_
_entity.id
_entity.type
_entity.pdbx_description
1 polymer ?
#
loop_
_entity_poly.entity_id
_entity_poly.type
_entity_poly.pdbx_seq_one_letter_code
_entity_poly.pdbx_strand_id
1 'polypeptide(L)'
;LRLMHFHMGSQIANISDYRLVFREAVRWYGELVALGLPIDHLDVGGGLAVDYDGTHSRNPWSVNYTIGEYAETIVGMVRDFCDEYHVPYPHLLSESGRALSAHHAVLITNVTDVEQPLDAIPNVEDPNTLADPLKKLYDLACTGDIELAAETYYSAGQYVATVTELYTDGRLSLAEKAFAEQCYAALCRRLHRALMTTHRSHRQVYDELHDKLADKYFCNFSVFQSLPDTWGIGQLLPIAPLHRLDEMPTRRAVLQDLTCDSDGKVAQYVDSQSIESSMPVHDLKPGCEYLIG
;
A
#
# COMPACT_ATOMS: atom_id res chain seq x y z
N LEU A 1 18.40 -41.34 -10.51
CA LEU A 1 17.52 -40.26 -9.97
C LEU A 1 17.04 -40.68 -8.59
N ARG A 2 17.30 -39.87 -7.54
CA ARG A 2 16.92 -40.21 -6.16
C ARG A 2 16.03 -39.17 -5.52
N LEU A 3 15.86 -38.00 -6.12
CA LEU A 3 15.09 -36.89 -5.62
C LEU A 3 14.00 -36.49 -6.62
N MET A 4 12.78 -36.33 -6.12
CA MET A 4 11.70 -35.65 -6.81
C MET A 4 11.53 -34.27 -6.23
N HIS A 5 11.46 -33.24 -7.10
CA HIS A 5 11.27 -31.84 -6.72
C HIS A 5 10.07 -31.25 -7.43
N PHE A 6 9.36 -30.37 -6.75
CA PHE A 6 8.37 -29.49 -7.33
C PHE A 6 8.34 -28.15 -6.59
N HIS A 7 7.84 -27.11 -7.25
CA HIS A 7 7.68 -25.78 -6.67
C HIS A 7 6.34 -25.18 -7.11
N MET A 8 5.48 -24.84 -6.14
CA MET A 8 4.12 -24.36 -6.40
C MET A 8 4.07 -22.88 -6.80
N GLY A 9 5.07 -22.11 -6.40
CA GLY A 9 5.09 -20.66 -6.52
C GLY A 9 5.64 -19.99 -5.28
N SER A 10 5.56 -18.67 -5.22
CA SER A 10 6.07 -17.84 -4.13
C SER A 10 4.92 -17.23 -3.33
N GLN A 11 5.11 -17.03 -2.02
CA GLN A 11 4.15 -16.36 -1.15
C GLN A 11 2.75 -17.04 -1.21
N ILE A 12 2.69 -18.33 -0.92
CA ILE A 12 1.45 -19.10 -0.93
C ILE A 12 0.66 -18.80 0.34
N ALA A 13 -0.27 -17.88 0.25
CA ALA A 13 -1.02 -17.33 1.40
C ALA A 13 -2.03 -18.30 2.03
N ASN A 14 -2.44 -19.35 1.31
CA ASN A 14 -3.53 -20.21 1.73
C ASN A 14 -3.10 -21.68 1.88
N ILE A 15 -3.25 -22.25 3.07
CA ILE A 15 -2.91 -23.66 3.36
C ILE A 15 -3.67 -24.66 2.47
N SER A 16 -4.87 -24.30 1.99
CA SER A 16 -5.65 -25.17 1.11
C SER A 16 -4.97 -25.45 -0.22
N ASP A 17 -4.13 -24.52 -0.70
CA ASP A 17 -3.40 -24.65 -1.96
C ASP A 17 -2.31 -25.73 -1.84
N TYR A 18 -1.65 -25.80 -0.67
CA TYR A 18 -0.73 -26.90 -0.35
C TYR A 18 -1.43 -28.24 -0.39
N ARG A 19 -2.59 -28.35 0.27
CA ARG A 19 -3.35 -29.62 0.29
C ARG A 19 -3.73 -30.09 -1.11
N LEU A 20 -4.08 -29.16 -1.99
CA LEU A 20 -4.45 -29.48 -3.37
C LEU A 20 -3.25 -30.03 -4.14
N VAL A 21 -2.13 -29.33 -4.12
CA VAL A 21 -0.92 -29.72 -4.90
C VAL A 21 -0.26 -30.95 -4.31
N PHE A 22 -0.23 -31.09 -2.99
CA PHE A 22 0.36 -32.27 -2.34
C PHE A 22 -0.35 -33.57 -2.64
N ARG A 23 -1.65 -33.56 -2.87
CA ARG A 23 -2.38 -34.73 -3.33
C ARG A 23 -1.86 -35.27 -4.65
N GLU A 24 -1.48 -34.41 -5.57
CA GLU A 24 -0.88 -34.78 -6.82
C GLU A 24 0.59 -35.21 -6.63
N ALA A 25 1.37 -34.45 -5.87
CA ALA A 25 2.78 -34.70 -5.63
C ALA A 25 3.04 -36.08 -4.97
N VAL A 26 2.30 -36.45 -3.94
CA VAL A 26 2.45 -37.76 -3.30
C VAL A 26 2.03 -38.89 -4.22
N ARG A 27 1.06 -38.67 -5.10
CA ARG A 27 0.68 -39.61 -6.12
C ARG A 27 1.81 -39.85 -7.13
N TRP A 28 2.43 -38.78 -7.63
CA TRP A 28 3.62 -38.88 -8.48
C TRP A 28 4.74 -39.67 -7.80
N TYR A 29 5.03 -39.36 -6.54
CA TYR A 29 6.04 -40.07 -5.74
C TYR A 29 5.76 -41.58 -5.71
N GLY A 30 4.54 -41.97 -5.34
CA GLY A 30 4.14 -43.37 -5.24
C GLY A 30 4.24 -44.13 -6.57
N GLU A 31 3.78 -43.54 -7.67
CA GLU A 31 3.86 -44.15 -9.00
C GLU A 31 5.31 -44.34 -9.47
N LEU A 32 6.18 -43.37 -9.20
CA LEU A 32 7.60 -43.46 -9.56
C LEU A 32 8.32 -44.57 -8.77
N VAL A 33 7.99 -44.70 -7.45
CA VAL A 33 8.51 -45.79 -6.64
C VAL A 33 7.99 -47.15 -7.11
N ALA A 34 6.70 -47.25 -7.45
CA ALA A 34 6.10 -48.48 -7.99
C ALA A 34 6.71 -48.89 -9.32
N LEU A 35 7.18 -47.96 -10.13
CA LEU A 35 7.97 -48.23 -11.37
C LEU A 35 9.39 -48.68 -11.09
N GLY A 36 9.81 -48.82 -9.84
CA GLY A 36 11.15 -49.27 -9.43
C GLY A 36 12.22 -48.19 -9.45
N LEU A 37 11.85 -46.91 -9.50
CA LEU A 37 12.81 -45.83 -9.41
C LEU A 37 13.24 -45.66 -7.93
N PRO A 38 14.56 -45.53 -7.66
CA PRO A 38 15.09 -45.46 -6.30
C PRO A 38 14.97 -44.04 -5.74
N ILE A 39 13.75 -43.47 -5.75
CA ILE A 39 13.48 -42.13 -5.19
C ILE A 39 13.28 -42.28 -3.71
N ASP A 40 14.10 -41.61 -2.93
CA ASP A 40 14.09 -41.60 -1.47
C ASP A 40 14.06 -40.18 -0.88
N HIS A 41 14.03 -39.14 -1.71
CA HIS A 41 13.91 -37.75 -1.31
C HIS A 41 12.76 -37.06 -2.05
N LEU A 42 11.99 -36.30 -1.32
CA LEU A 42 10.92 -35.44 -1.83
C LEU A 42 11.19 -34.00 -1.40
N ASP A 43 11.62 -33.18 -2.34
CA ASP A 43 11.80 -31.74 -2.13
C ASP A 43 10.51 -31.03 -2.53
N VAL A 44 9.86 -30.44 -1.54
CA VAL A 44 8.57 -29.77 -1.69
C VAL A 44 8.70 -28.33 -2.15
N GLY A 45 9.92 -27.88 -2.46
CA GLY A 45 10.24 -26.55 -2.93
C GLY A 45 10.04 -25.49 -1.87
N GLY A 46 9.90 -24.25 -2.32
CA GLY A 46 9.63 -23.10 -1.48
C GLY A 46 8.16 -22.69 -1.47
N GLY A 47 7.94 -21.41 -1.25
CA GLY A 47 6.61 -20.81 -1.30
C GLY A 47 5.97 -20.55 0.06
N LEU A 48 6.59 -21.04 1.16
CA LEU A 48 6.11 -20.74 2.52
C LEU A 48 6.01 -19.23 2.71
N ALA A 49 4.77 -18.75 2.98
CA ALA A 49 4.44 -17.34 2.98
C ALA A 49 4.84 -16.63 4.28
N VAL A 50 4.96 -15.32 4.17
CA VAL A 50 5.17 -14.39 5.29
C VAL A 50 3.98 -13.46 5.37
N ASP A 51 3.55 -13.13 6.58
CA ASP A 51 2.46 -12.21 6.85
C ASP A 51 2.98 -10.77 6.86
N TYR A 52 3.10 -10.17 5.68
CA TYR A 52 3.59 -8.80 5.53
C TYR A 52 2.55 -7.76 5.94
N ASP A 53 1.27 -8.04 5.79
CA ASP A 53 0.20 -7.11 6.12
C ASP A 53 -0.38 -7.31 7.53
N GLY A 54 0.08 -8.35 8.24
CA GLY A 54 -0.34 -8.63 9.63
C GLY A 54 -1.80 -9.07 9.79
N THR A 55 -2.51 -9.35 8.69
CA THR A 55 -3.95 -9.66 8.75
C THR A 55 -4.26 -11.13 8.99
N HIS A 56 -3.29 -12.02 8.90
CA HIS A 56 -3.45 -13.47 8.97
C HIS A 56 -4.59 -13.99 8.07
N SER A 57 -4.61 -13.51 6.81
CA SER A 57 -5.68 -13.74 5.86
C SER A 57 -5.21 -14.45 4.58
N ARG A 58 -6.11 -14.54 3.59
CA ARG A 58 -5.81 -15.05 2.25
C ARG A 58 -5.33 -13.96 1.28
N ASN A 59 -5.04 -12.77 1.79
CA ASN A 59 -4.47 -11.70 0.96
C ASN A 59 -3.12 -12.14 0.39
N PRO A 60 -2.74 -11.70 -0.81
CA PRO A 60 -1.47 -12.07 -1.43
C PRO A 60 -0.23 -11.75 -0.59
N TRP A 61 -0.33 -10.76 0.31
CA TRP A 61 0.75 -10.31 1.20
C TRP A 61 0.58 -10.77 2.64
N SER A 62 -0.26 -11.79 2.86
CA SER A 62 -0.55 -12.39 4.15
C SER A 62 -0.36 -13.90 4.11
N VAL A 63 -0.68 -14.57 5.22
CA VAL A 63 -0.68 -16.02 5.36
C VAL A 63 -1.75 -16.45 6.36
N ASN A 64 -2.59 -17.42 5.99
CA ASN A 64 -3.68 -17.89 6.84
C ASN A 64 -3.35 -19.15 7.64
N TYR A 65 -2.07 -19.49 7.79
CA TYR A 65 -1.60 -20.68 8.50
C TYR A 65 -0.28 -20.39 9.23
N THR A 66 0.02 -21.19 10.23
CA THR A 66 1.28 -21.19 10.97
C THR A 66 2.29 -22.15 10.35
N ILE A 67 3.57 -22.01 10.70
CA ILE A 67 4.64 -22.96 10.30
C ILE A 67 4.30 -24.38 10.81
N GLY A 68 3.70 -24.50 12.00
CA GLY A 68 3.26 -25.77 12.55
C GLY A 68 2.18 -26.43 11.69
N GLU A 69 1.14 -25.69 11.30
CA GLU A 69 0.06 -26.19 10.42
C GLU A 69 0.58 -26.54 9.02
N TYR A 70 1.55 -25.79 8.49
CA TYR A 70 2.25 -26.15 7.26
C TYR A 70 2.96 -27.50 7.41
N ALA A 71 3.78 -27.66 8.43
CA ALA A 71 4.54 -28.89 8.68
C ALA A 71 3.60 -30.09 8.90
N GLU A 72 2.57 -29.95 9.72
CA GLU A 72 1.55 -30.99 9.93
C GLU A 72 0.83 -31.39 8.64
N THR A 73 0.50 -30.41 7.80
CA THR A 73 -0.16 -30.66 6.51
C THR A 73 0.74 -31.47 5.60
N ILE A 74 1.98 -31.06 5.41
CA ILE A 74 2.95 -31.71 4.51
C ILE A 74 3.27 -33.13 4.99
N VAL A 75 3.72 -33.23 6.25
CA VAL A 75 4.13 -34.51 6.85
C VAL A 75 2.93 -35.47 6.95
N GLY A 76 1.77 -34.96 7.35
CA GLY A 76 0.55 -35.75 7.45
C GLY A 76 0.13 -36.35 6.11
N MET A 77 0.10 -35.54 5.06
CA MET A 77 -0.28 -36.03 3.71
C MET A 77 0.69 -37.06 3.17
N VAL A 78 2.00 -36.87 3.37
CA VAL A 78 3.01 -37.86 2.94
C VAL A 78 2.87 -39.15 3.74
N ARG A 79 2.74 -39.07 5.08
CA ARG A 79 2.53 -40.24 5.95
C ARG A 79 1.28 -41.01 5.54
N ASP A 80 0.15 -40.34 5.48
CA ASP A 80 -1.14 -41.01 5.21
C ASP A 80 -1.14 -41.70 3.84
N PHE A 81 -0.52 -41.09 2.82
CA PHE A 81 -0.35 -41.72 1.52
C PHE A 81 0.61 -42.92 1.57
N CYS A 82 1.78 -42.81 2.24
CA CYS A 82 2.75 -43.87 2.33
C CYS A 82 2.18 -45.08 3.08
N ASP A 83 1.39 -44.88 4.14
CA ASP A 83 0.70 -45.92 4.91
C ASP A 83 -0.38 -46.61 4.06
N GLU A 84 -1.19 -45.85 3.35
CA GLU A 84 -2.28 -46.37 2.51
C GLU A 84 -1.76 -47.24 1.36
N TYR A 85 -0.71 -46.77 0.68
CA TYR A 85 -0.18 -47.43 -0.52
C TYR A 85 1.03 -48.31 -0.26
N HIS A 86 1.46 -48.47 1.02
CA HIS A 86 2.60 -49.30 1.45
C HIS A 86 3.91 -48.95 0.71
N VAL A 87 4.17 -47.66 0.47
CA VAL A 87 5.42 -47.15 -0.11
C VAL A 87 6.35 -46.61 0.98
N PRO A 88 7.67 -46.63 0.79
CA PRO A 88 8.61 -46.11 1.77
C PRO A 88 8.38 -44.62 2.03
N TYR A 89 8.67 -44.15 3.25
CA TYR A 89 8.69 -42.72 3.54
C TYR A 89 9.90 -42.04 2.88
N PRO A 90 9.70 -40.94 2.13
CA PRO A 90 10.83 -40.16 1.62
C PRO A 90 11.44 -39.26 2.70
N HIS A 91 12.69 -38.90 2.53
CA HIS A 91 13.25 -37.75 3.21
C HIS A 91 12.64 -36.47 2.65
N LEU A 92 12.03 -35.64 3.51
CA LEU A 92 11.41 -34.38 3.10
C LEU A 92 12.45 -33.25 3.13
N LEU A 93 12.50 -32.48 2.06
CA LEU A 93 13.29 -31.25 1.94
C LEU A 93 12.34 -30.07 1.65
N SER A 94 12.69 -28.90 2.15
CA SER A 94 11.93 -27.67 1.89
C SER A 94 12.90 -26.52 1.62
N GLU A 95 12.57 -25.67 0.65
CA GLU A 95 13.36 -24.49 0.25
C GLU A 95 12.70 -23.18 0.74
N SER A 96 12.34 -23.14 2.00
CA SER A 96 11.53 -22.06 2.62
C SER A 96 12.34 -20.79 2.91
N GLY A 97 13.12 -20.29 1.94
CA GLY A 97 14.05 -19.16 2.10
C GLY A 97 13.39 -17.89 2.60
N ARG A 98 12.25 -17.49 2.01
CA ARG A 98 11.50 -16.29 2.41
C ARG A 98 11.09 -16.35 3.90
N ALA A 99 10.52 -17.45 4.35
CA ALA A 99 10.09 -17.61 5.73
C ALA A 99 11.24 -17.53 6.74
N LEU A 100 12.45 -17.92 6.34
CA LEU A 100 13.64 -17.86 7.17
C LEU A 100 14.31 -16.47 7.19
N SER A 101 14.21 -15.70 6.10
CA SER A 101 15.03 -14.51 5.90
C SER A 101 14.23 -13.20 5.72
N ALA A 102 12.90 -13.21 5.66
CA ALA A 102 12.10 -12.02 5.38
C ALA A 102 12.30 -10.87 6.38
N HIS A 103 12.59 -11.20 7.64
CA HIS A 103 12.77 -10.21 8.71
C HIS A 103 14.25 -9.97 9.07
N HIS A 104 15.18 -10.27 8.17
CA HIS A 104 16.63 -10.16 8.45
C HIS A 104 17.15 -8.71 8.41
N ALA A 105 16.41 -7.76 7.84
CA ALA A 105 16.83 -6.38 7.70
C ALA A 105 15.65 -5.42 7.92
N VAL A 106 15.97 -4.22 8.39
CA VAL A 106 15.04 -3.09 8.49
C VAL A 106 15.65 -1.92 7.74
N LEU A 107 14.87 -1.28 6.88
CA LEU A 107 15.24 0.01 6.30
C LEU A 107 14.80 1.10 7.26
N ILE A 108 15.74 1.95 7.66
CA ILE A 108 15.44 3.16 8.45
C ILE A 108 15.78 4.37 7.58
N THR A 109 14.82 5.25 7.42
CA THR A 109 14.96 6.48 6.63
C THR A 109 14.57 7.70 7.45
N ASN A 110 15.18 8.86 7.14
CA ASN A 110 14.82 10.13 7.74
C ASN A 110 13.95 10.94 6.78
N VAL A 111 12.90 11.56 7.31
CA VAL A 111 12.12 12.57 6.58
C VAL A 111 12.94 13.86 6.53
N THR A 112 13.29 14.28 5.33
CA THR A 112 14.16 15.46 5.06
C THR A 112 13.37 16.72 4.76
N ASP A 113 12.17 16.57 4.20
CA ASP A 113 11.29 17.68 3.83
C ASP A 113 9.83 17.25 3.80
N VAL A 114 8.91 18.20 3.78
CA VAL A 114 7.48 17.97 3.72
C VAL A 114 6.79 18.96 2.79
N GLU A 115 5.95 18.44 1.90
CA GLU A 115 4.99 19.24 1.15
C GLU A 115 3.59 19.04 1.75
N GLN A 116 3.02 20.13 2.24
CA GLN A 116 1.68 20.14 2.83
C GLN A 116 0.72 20.91 1.94
N PRO A 117 -0.49 20.38 1.66
CA PRO A 117 -1.52 21.15 0.98
C PRO A 117 -1.85 22.42 1.75
N LEU A 118 -1.97 23.55 1.03
CA LEU A 118 -2.32 24.84 1.62
C LEU A 118 -3.70 24.78 2.27
N ASP A 119 -3.85 25.45 3.41
CA ASP A 119 -5.04 25.37 4.29
C ASP A 119 -5.86 26.65 4.30
N ALA A 120 -5.26 27.77 3.97
CA ALA A 120 -5.89 29.08 4.07
C ALA A 120 -6.46 29.54 2.72
N ILE A 121 -7.71 30.01 2.73
CA ILE A 121 -8.29 30.72 1.59
C ILE A 121 -7.51 32.04 1.42
N PRO A 122 -7.05 32.38 0.22
CA PRO A 122 -6.36 33.66 0.00
C PRO A 122 -7.29 34.83 0.36
N ASN A 123 -6.72 35.85 0.97
CA ASN A 123 -7.47 37.07 1.24
C ASN A 123 -7.57 37.94 -0.02
N VAL A 124 -8.77 38.36 -0.39
CA VAL A 124 -9.05 39.22 -1.54
C VAL A 124 -9.82 40.45 -1.05
N GLU A 125 -9.28 41.66 -1.33
CA GLU A 125 -9.93 42.91 -0.91
C GLU A 125 -11.28 43.12 -1.62
N ASP A 126 -11.33 42.89 -2.95
CA ASP A 126 -12.56 42.93 -3.74
C ASP A 126 -12.67 41.72 -4.67
N PRO A 127 -13.48 40.71 -4.32
CA PRO A 127 -13.68 39.53 -5.17
C PRO A 127 -14.26 39.81 -6.55
N ASN A 128 -14.88 40.97 -6.76
CA ASN A 128 -15.48 41.30 -8.05
C ASN A 128 -14.43 41.71 -9.12
N THR A 129 -13.21 41.93 -8.71
CA THR A 129 -12.08 42.21 -9.63
C THR A 129 -11.50 40.92 -10.25
N LEU A 130 -11.84 39.77 -9.71
CA LEU A 130 -11.36 38.48 -10.20
C LEU A 130 -12.01 38.13 -11.56
N ALA A 131 -11.23 37.49 -12.45
CA ALA A 131 -11.78 36.87 -13.66
C ALA A 131 -12.84 35.81 -13.31
N ASP A 132 -13.81 35.58 -14.18
CA ASP A 132 -14.98 34.74 -13.93
C ASP A 132 -14.67 33.37 -13.31
N PRO A 133 -13.75 32.54 -13.85
CA PRO A 133 -13.47 31.22 -13.25
C PRO A 133 -12.82 31.33 -11.87
N LEU A 134 -11.98 32.36 -11.64
CA LEU A 134 -11.33 32.59 -10.33
C LEU A 134 -12.34 33.02 -9.28
N LYS A 135 -13.25 33.93 -9.64
CA LYS A 135 -14.31 34.39 -8.75
C LYS A 135 -15.21 33.23 -8.33
N LYS A 136 -15.68 32.43 -9.27
CA LYS A 136 -16.54 31.26 -8.99
C LYS A 136 -15.84 30.27 -8.03
N LEU A 137 -14.56 29.99 -8.28
CA LEU A 137 -13.80 29.11 -7.42
C LEU A 137 -13.60 29.69 -6.01
N TYR A 138 -13.32 30.99 -5.91
CA TYR A 138 -13.19 31.70 -4.65
C TYR A 138 -14.50 31.66 -3.86
N ASP A 139 -15.63 31.95 -4.52
CA ASP A 139 -16.97 31.89 -3.91
C ASP A 139 -17.27 30.49 -3.37
N LEU A 140 -16.97 29.43 -4.15
CA LEU A 140 -17.08 28.06 -3.68
C LEU A 140 -16.18 27.77 -2.48
N ALA A 141 -14.94 28.28 -2.48
CA ALA A 141 -14.04 28.10 -1.37
C ALA A 141 -14.55 28.78 -0.07
N CYS A 142 -15.18 29.93 -0.19
CA CYS A 142 -15.72 30.68 0.94
C CYS A 142 -17.08 30.14 1.45
N THR A 143 -18.01 29.87 0.53
CA THR A 143 -19.43 29.64 0.86
C THR A 143 -20.01 28.33 0.32
N GLY A 144 -19.23 27.51 -0.40
CA GLY A 144 -19.71 26.29 -1.04
C GLY A 144 -20.46 25.38 -0.06
N ASP A 145 -21.57 24.82 -0.51
CA ASP A 145 -22.47 24.01 0.29
C ASP A 145 -21.86 22.65 0.62
N ILE A 146 -21.86 22.30 1.89
CA ILE A 146 -21.36 21.02 2.39
C ILE A 146 -22.37 19.90 2.15
N GLU A 147 -23.67 20.21 2.16
CA GLU A 147 -24.71 19.22 1.86
C GLU A 147 -24.61 18.74 0.38
N LEU A 148 -24.12 19.61 -0.49
CA LEU A 148 -23.84 19.32 -1.92
C LEU A 148 -22.34 19.11 -2.17
N ALA A 149 -21.63 18.48 -1.24
CA ALA A 149 -20.17 18.37 -1.26
C ALA A 149 -19.61 17.76 -2.56
N ALA A 150 -20.26 16.76 -3.13
CA ALA A 150 -19.84 16.14 -4.39
C ALA A 150 -19.95 17.13 -5.56
N GLU A 151 -21.08 17.83 -5.68
CA GLU A 151 -21.28 18.83 -6.72
C GLU A 151 -20.30 20.00 -6.58
N THR A 152 -20.11 20.48 -5.34
CA THR A 152 -19.16 21.54 -5.02
C THR A 152 -17.72 21.13 -5.37
N TYR A 153 -17.31 19.91 -5.01
CA TYR A 153 -15.97 19.38 -5.30
C TYR A 153 -15.70 19.26 -6.81
N TYR A 154 -16.62 18.65 -7.56
CA TYR A 154 -16.44 18.44 -8.99
C TYR A 154 -16.55 19.76 -9.78
N SER A 155 -17.45 20.67 -9.39
CA SER A 155 -17.53 22.01 -9.98
C SER A 155 -16.25 22.81 -9.78
N ALA A 156 -15.67 22.77 -8.58
CA ALA A 156 -14.39 23.41 -8.29
C ALA A 156 -13.25 22.81 -9.14
N GLY A 157 -13.22 21.50 -9.31
CA GLY A 157 -12.27 20.82 -10.20
C GLY A 157 -12.35 21.30 -11.65
N GLN A 158 -13.56 21.52 -12.16
CA GLN A 158 -13.78 22.07 -13.51
C GLN A 158 -13.26 23.51 -13.62
N TYR A 159 -13.48 24.37 -12.61
CA TYR A 159 -12.93 25.73 -12.63
C TYR A 159 -11.40 25.75 -12.60
N VAL A 160 -10.75 24.87 -11.83
CA VAL A 160 -9.29 24.73 -11.84
C VAL A 160 -8.78 24.29 -13.21
N ALA A 161 -9.44 23.34 -13.86
CA ALA A 161 -9.10 22.92 -15.22
C ALA A 161 -9.21 24.10 -16.21
N THR A 162 -10.32 24.87 -16.15
CA THR A 162 -10.51 26.06 -16.98
C THR A 162 -9.42 27.12 -16.72
N VAL A 163 -9.07 27.37 -15.47
CA VAL A 163 -7.97 28.30 -15.13
C VAL A 163 -6.63 27.80 -15.71
N THR A 164 -6.37 26.50 -15.66
CA THR A 164 -5.16 25.92 -16.23
C THR A 164 -5.09 26.08 -17.75
N GLU A 165 -6.21 25.90 -18.47
CA GLU A 165 -6.31 26.16 -19.91
C GLU A 165 -6.06 27.64 -20.22
N LEU A 166 -6.72 28.56 -19.51
CA LEU A 166 -6.54 29.99 -19.69
C LEU A 166 -5.11 30.45 -19.41
N TYR A 167 -4.44 29.86 -18.42
CA TYR A 167 -3.03 30.11 -18.16
C TYR A 167 -2.15 29.59 -19.30
N THR A 168 -2.41 28.41 -19.82
CA THR A 168 -1.67 27.82 -20.94
C THR A 168 -1.82 28.65 -22.21
N ASP A 169 -2.98 29.27 -22.43
CA ASP A 169 -3.27 30.18 -23.54
C ASP A 169 -2.67 31.59 -23.34
N GLY A 170 -1.99 31.85 -22.21
CA GLY A 170 -1.43 33.16 -21.89
C GLY A 170 -2.45 34.22 -21.49
N ARG A 171 -3.68 33.81 -21.14
CA ARG A 171 -4.80 34.71 -20.76
C ARG A 171 -4.87 34.98 -19.26
N LEU A 172 -4.24 34.16 -18.46
CA LEU A 172 -4.07 34.34 -17.02
C LEU A 172 -2.58 34.30 -16.65
N SER A 173 -2.23 34.99 -15.57
CA SER A 173 -0.88 35.00 -15.01
C SER A 173 -0.62 33.78 -14.12
N LEU A 174 0.65 33.51 -13.83
CA LEU A 174 1.05 32.48 -12.86
C LEU A 174 0.47 32.74 -11.46
N ALA A 175 0.37 34.02 -11.06
CA ALA A 175 -0.22 34.40 -9.77
C ALA A 175 -1.70 34.04 -9.68
N GLU A 176 -2.46 34.23 -10.76
CA GLU A 176 -3.87 33.85 -10.84
C GLU A 176 -4.06 32.34 -10.83
N LYS A 177 -3.17 31.60 -11.51
CA LYS A 177 -3.17 30.12 -11.45
C LYS A 177 -2.88 29.64 -10.02
N ALA A 178 -1.85 30.16 -9.36
CA ALA A 178 -1.50 29.82 -7.99
C ALA A 178 -2.65 30.16 -6.99
N PHE A 179 -3.31 31.31 -7.21
CA PHE A 179 -4.49 31.70 -6.45
C PHE A 179 -5.63 30.66 -6.56
N ALA A 180 -5.92 30.18 -7.78
CA ALA A 180 -6.91 29.17 -8.00
C ALA A 180 -6.57 27.83 -7.30
N GLU A 181 -5.33 27.38 -7.42
CA GLU A 181 -4.86 26.17 -6.76
C GLU A 181 -4.97 26.27 -5.22
N GLN A 182 -4.65 27.44 -4.66
CA GLN A 182 -4.81 27.68 -3.23
C GLN A 182 -6.28 27.68 -2.78
N CYS A 183 -7.17 28.33 -3.53
CA CYS A 183 -8.63 28.28 -3.27
C CYS A 183 -9.16 26.85 -3.29
N TYR A 184 -8.74 26.07 -4.28
CA TYR A 184 -9.15 24.69 -4.44
C TYR A 184 -8.65 23.81 -3.29
N ALA A 185 -7.38 23.95 -2.89
CA ALA A 185 -6.81 23.20 -1.77
C ALA A 185 -7.55 23.51 -0.46
N ALA A 186 -7.82 24.79 -0.19
CA ALA A 186 -8.56 25.22 0.99
C ALA A 186 -10.01 24.67 1.00
N LEU A 187 -10.69 24.69 -0.16
CA LEU A 187 -12.01 24.09 -0.32
C LEU A 187 -11.99 22.59 -0.05
N CYS A 188 -11.07 21.86 -0.68
CA CYS A 188 -10.90 20.42 -0.48
C CYS A 188 -10.75 20.08 1.01
N ARG A 189 -9.92 20.82 1.73
CA ARG A 189 -9.70 20.62 3.16
C ARG A 189 -10.95 20.93 3.99
N ARG A 190 -11.69 21.98 3.63
CA ARG A 190 -12.96 22.32 4.27
C ARG A 190 -14.00 21.22 4.08
N LEU A 191 -14.15 20.71 2.85
CA LEU A 191 -15.07 19.62 2.54
C LEU A 191 -14.68 18.33 3.28
N HIS A 192 -13.40 17.95 3.27
CA HIS A 192 -12.94 16.75 3.97
C HIS A 192 -13.25 16.79 5.48
N ARG A 193 -13.05 17.95 6.15
CA ARG A 193 -13.36 18.10 7.57
C ARG A 193 -14.85 18.01 7.89
N ALA A 194 -15.70 18.38 6.93
CA ALA A 194 -17.14 18.45 7.12
C ALA A 194 -17.89 17.21 6.67
N LEU A 195 -17.28 16.39 5.78
CA LEU A 195 -17.90 15.19 5.27
C LEU A 195 -18.01 14.13 6.37
N MET A 196 -19.21 13.57 6.52
CA MET A 196 -19.46 12.43 7.40
C MET A 196 -19.39 11.13 6.60
N THR A 197 -18.48 10.26 6.98
CA THR A 197 -18.27 8.94 6.33
C THR A 197 -19.47 7.99 6.45
N THR A 198 -20.42 8.30 7.32
CA THR A 198 -21.66 7.55 7.48
C THR A 198 -22.62 7.68 6.29
N HIS A 199 -22.51 8.74 5.50
CA HIS A 199 -23.35 8.95 4.32
C HIS A 199 -22.69 8.33 3.07
N ARG A 200 -23.38 7.37 2.45
CA ARG A 200 -22.87 6.68 1.25
C ARG A 200 -22.53 7.63 0.09
N SER A 201 -23.29 8.70 -0.08
CA SER A 201 -23.06 9.72 -1.11
C SER A 201 -21.79 10.56 -0.89
N HIS A 202 -21.30 10.62 0.36
CA HIS A 202 -20.11 11.37 0.71
C HIS A 202 -18.83 10.50 0.66
N ARG A 203 -18.98 9.18 0.71
CA ARG A 203 -17.85 8.25 0.87
C ARG A 203 -16.85 8.38 -0.28
N GLN A 204 -17.33 8.40 -1.51
CA GLN A 204 -16.43 8.50 -2.67
C GLN A 204 -15.61 9.80 -2.63
N VAL A 205 -16.26 10.94 -2.40
CA VAL A 205 -15.58 12.25 -2.32
C VAL A 205 -14.65 12.31 -1.11
N TYR A 206 -15.05 11.70 0.00
CA TYR A 206 -14.19 11.62 1.18
C TYR A 206 -12.92 10.85 0.88
N ASP A 207 -13.03 9.68 0.23
CA ASP A 207 -11.87 8.83 -0.12
C ASP A 207 -10.94 9.57 -1.10
N GLU A 208 -11.49 10.21 -2.15
CA GLU A 208 -10.70 11.03 -3.10
C GLU A 208 -9.99 12.21 -2.41
N LEU A 209 -10.67 12.89 -1.48
CA LEU A 209 -10.08 13.99 -0.70
C LEU A 209 -9.05 13.50 0.30
N HIS A 210 -9.27 12.35 0.90
CA HIS A 210 -8.33 11.72 1.83
C HIS A 210 -6.96 11.47 1.15
N ASP A 211 -7.00 10.90 -0.04
CA ASP A 211 -5.79 10.65 -0.83
C ASP A 211 -5.10 11.94 -1.27
N LYS A 212 -5.90 12.90 -1.74
CA LYS A 212 -5.40 14.18 -2.27
C LYS A 212 -4.78 15.08 -1.22
N LEU A 213 -5.27 15.03 0.01
CA LEU A 213 -4.87 15.89 1.11
C LEU A 213 -3.79 15.29 2.01
N ALA A 214 -3.33 14.08 1.72
CA ALA A 214 -2.19 13.50 2.41
C ALA A 214 -0.93 14.36 2.16
N ASP A 215 -0.17 14.58 3.21
CA ASP A 215 1.12 15.26 3.10
C ASP A 215 2.09 14.39 2.29
N LYS A 216 3.07 15.01 1.64
CA LYS A 216 4.18 14.30 1.03
C LYS A 216 5.40 14.42 1.94
N TYR A 217 5.86 13.32 2.48
CA TYR A 217 7.04 13.24 3.32
C TYR A 217 8.21 12.74 2.49
N PHE A 218 9.15 13.63 2.18
CA PHE A 218 10.35 13.31 1.39
C PHE A 218 11.40 12.65 2.29
N CYS A 219 11.78 11.44 1.91
CA CYS A 219 12.67 10.60 2.70
C CYS A 219 13.99 10.35 1.95
N ASN A 220 15.10 10.24 2.67
CA ASN A 220 16.44 10.12 2.10
C ASN A 220 16.77 8.70 1.59
N PHE A 221 15.91 8.13 0.77
CA PHE A 221 16.12 6.84 0.12
C PHE A 221 15.67 6.87 -1.35
N SER A 222 15.85 5.77 -2.06
CA SER A 222 15.25 5.53 -3.36
C SER A 222 14.40 4.26 -3.31
N VAL A 223 13.14 4.38 -3.66
CA VAL A 223 12.20 3.25 -3.74
C VAL A 223 12.72 2.16 -4.68
N PHE A 224 13.36 2.56 -5.79
CA PHE A 224 13.88 1.64 -6.80
C PHE A 224 15.05 0.78 -6.31
N GLN A 225 15.84 1.26 -5.36
CA GLN A 225 16.97 0.55 -4.77
C GLN A 225 16.62 -0.11 -3.44
N SER A 226 15.94 0.63 -2.56
CA SER A 226 15.73 0.23 -1.18
C SER A 226 14.52 -0.68 -0.99
N LEU A 227 13.47 -0.49 -1.81
CA LEU A 227 12.21 -1.24 -1.74
C LEU A 227 11.78 -1.71 -3.15
N PRO A 228 12.65 -2.43 -3.89
CA PRO A 228 12.38 -2.78 -5.29
C PRO A 228 11.10 -3.60 -5.46
N ASP A 229 10.78 -4.46 -4.52
CA ASP A 229 9.58 -5.29 -4.58
C ASP A 229 8.29 -4.47 -4.38
N THR A 230 8.33 -3.40 -3.58
CA THR A 230 7.20 -2.47 -3.45
C THR A 230 6.89 -1.80 -4.78
N TRP A 231 7.91 -1.33 -5.49
CA TRP A 231 7.75 -0.71 -6.81
C TRP A 231 7.45 -1.75 -7.91
N GLY A 232 8.24 -2.84 -7.97
CA GLY A 232 8.22 -3.78 -9.09
C GLY A 232 7.02 -4.72 -9.11
N ILE A 233 6.53 -5.13 -7.96
CA ILE A 233 5.45 -6.13 -7.84
C ILE A 233 4.33 -5.71 -6.87
N GLY A 234 4.35 -4.46 -6.38
CA GLY A 234 3.35 -3.96 -5.43
C GLY A 234 3.38 -4.66 -4.06
N GLN A 235 4.55 -5.17 -3.64
CA GLN A 235 4.65 -5.83 -2.34
C GLN A 235 4.37 -4.86 -1.21
N LEU A 236 3.46 -5.23 -0.33
CA LEU A 236 3.22 -4.53 0.92
C LEU A 236 4.33 -4.83 1.92
N LEU A 237 4.77 -3.79 2.62
CA LEU A 237 5.70 -3.90 3.74
C LEU A 237 5.11 -3.17 4.96
N PRO A 238 5.31 -3.68 6.18
CA PRO A 238 4.95 -2.96 7.37
C PRO A 238 5.85 -1.72 7.50
N ILE A 239 5.25 -0.54 7.57
CA ILE A 239 5.96 0.74 7.69
C ILE A 239 5.37 1.51 8.86
N ALA A 240 6.23 2.03 9.74
CA ALA A 240 5.80 2.80 10.89
C ALA A 240 6.80 3.91 11.24
N PRO A 241 6.34 5.02 11.86
CA PRO A 241 7.24 5.94 12.54
C PRO A 241 8.02 5.23 13.63
N LEU A 242 9.30 5.60 13.81
CA LEU A 242 10.16 5.09 14.88
C LEU A 242 10.29 6.08 16.05
N HIS A 243 9.76 7.29 15.90
CA HIS A 243 9.74 8.34 16.89
C HIS A 243 8.33 8.61 17.40
N ARG A 244 8.21 9.11 18.63
CA ARG A 244 6.96 9.61 19.21
C ARG A 244 5.85 8.55 19.25
N LEU A 245 6.23 7.31 19.57
CA LEU A 245 5.31 6.16 19.60
C LEU A 245 4.25 6.26 20.72
N ASP A 246 4.44 7.15 21.65
CA ASP A 246 3.51 7.50 22.74
C ASP A 246 2.59 8.68 22.41
N GLU A 247 2.77 9.32 21.25
CA GLU A 247 1.93 10.44 20.81
C GLU A 247 0.94 9.93 19.73
N MET A 248 -0.29 10.45 19.75
CA MET A 248 -1.26 10.15 18.70
C MET A 248 -0.87 10.87 17.39
N PRO A 249 -0.76 10.17 16.27
CA PRO A 249 -0.55 10.80 14.97
C PRO A 249 -1.72 11.74 14.63
N THR A 250 -1.41 12.93 14.16
CA THR A 250 -2.40 13.96 13.82
C THR A 250 -2.51 14.23 12.33
N ARG A 251 -1.62 13.64 11.53
CA ARG A 251 -1.55 13.83 10.09
C ARG A 251 -1.50 12.50 9.36
N ARG A 252 -1.66 12.55 8.05
CA ARG A 252 -1.42 11.41 7.16
C ARG A 252 -0.46 11.83 6.07
N ALA A 253 0.43 10.93 5.68
CA ALA A 253 1.43 11.21 4.64
C ALA A 253 1.62 10.04 3.67
N VAL A 254 2.06 10.40 2.48
CA VAL A 254 2.64 9.50 1.48
C VAL A 254 4.16 9.69 1.52
N LEU A 255 4.91 8.61 1.63
CA LEU A 255 6.37 8.65 1.59
C LEU A 255 6.83 8.80 0.14
N GLN A 256 7.63 9.82 -0.10
CA GLN A 256 8.27 10.11 -1.38
C GLN A 256 9.78 9.89 -1.22
N ASP A 257 10.42 9.35 -2.24
CA ASP A 257 11.87 9.30 -2.29
C ASP A 257 12.46 10.62 -2.84
N LEU A 258 13.79 10.70 -2.94
CA LEU A 258 14.49 11.88 -3.48
C LEU A 258 14.83 11.74 -4.97
N THR A 259 14.23 10.78 -5.67
CA THR A 259 14.42 10.66 -7.12
C THR A 259 13.54 11.66 -7.88
N CYS A 260 13.88 11.89 -9.15
CA CYS A 260 13.07 12.73 -10.04
C CYS A 260 11.85 12.00 -10.63
N ASP A 261 11.68 10.72 -10.33
CA ASP A 261 10.60 9.90 -10.88
C ASP A 261 9.31 10.07 -10.07
N SER A 262 8.20 10.30 -10.76
CA SER A 262 6.87 10.41 -10.13
C SER A 262 6.41 9.12 -9.45
N ASP A 263 6.99 7.97 -9.81
CA ASP A 263 6.73 6.67 -9.20
C ASP A 263 7.60 6.40 -7.97
N GLY A 264 8.52 7.32 -7.63
CA GLY A 264 9.36 7.26 -6.44
C GLY A 264 8.60 7.47 -5.13
N LYS A 265 7.54 6.70 -4.92
CA LYS A 265 6.66 6.78 -3.74
C LYS A 265 6.24 5.41 -3.24
N VAL A 266 5.93 5.30 -1.96
CA VAL A 266 5.20 4.17 -1.41
C VAL A 266 3.71 4.48 -1.50
N ALA A 267 2.98 3.72 -2.30
CA ALA A 267 1.57 4.00 -2.62
C ALA A 267 0.56 3.21 -1.78
N GLN A 268 1.02 2.23 -1.00
CA GLN A 268 0.15 1.36 -0.21
C GLN A 268 0.75 1.12 1.18
N TYR A 269 -0.06 1.26 2.21
CA TYR A 269 0.32 1.12 3.61
C TYR A 269 -0.63 0.15 4.30
N VAL A 270 -0.08 -0.63 5.22
CA VAL A 270 -0.87 -1.51 6.07
C VAL A 270 -1.44 -0.69 7.22
N ASP A 271 -2.76 -0.71 7.38
CA ASP A 271 -3.45 -0.21 8.56
C ASP A 271 -4.15 -1.38 9.28
N SER A 272 -4.61 -1.17 10.49
CA SER A 272 -5.20 -2.21 11.36
C SER A 272 -6.36 -2.97 10.73
N GLN A 273 -7.05 -2.42 9.74
CA GLN A 273 -8.24 -3.03 9.12
C GLN A 273 -8.22 -3.08 7.58
N SER A 274 -7.31 -2.35 6.93
CA SER A 274 -7.30 -2.21 5.47
C SER A 274 -5.92 -1.82 4.93
N ILE A 275 -5.82 -1.82 3.61
CA ILE A 275 -4.70 -1.21 2.90
C ILE A 275 -5.11 0.21 2.55
N GLU A 276 -4.30 1.18 2.98
CA GLU A 276 -4.53 2.61 2.82
C GLU A 276 -3.54 3.21 1.82
N SER A 277 -3.90 4.33 1.20
CA SER A 277 -3.04 5.10 0.29
C SER A 277 -2.05 6.01 1.00
N SER A 278 -2.19 6.19 2.32
CA SER A 278 -1.35 7.02 3.17
C SER A 278 -1.22 6.42 4.55
N MET A 279 -0.19 6.80 5.30
CA MET A 279 0.03 6.33 6.66
C MET A 279 -0.18 7.43 7.70
N PRO A 280 -0.58 7.09 8.94
CA PRO A 280 -0.64 8.05 10.03
C PRO A 280 0.77 8.48 10.46
N VAL A 281 0.97 9.79 10.60
CA VAL A 281 2.26 10.41 10.96
C VAL A 281 2.04 11.60 11.90
N HIS A 282 3.12 12.11 12.46
CA HIS A 282 3.12 13.30 13.33
C HIS A 282 3.62 14.52 12.57
N ASP A 283 3.15 15.71 12.92
CA ASP A 283 3.74 16.95 12.41
C ASP A 283 5.25 16.99 12.66
N LEU A 284 6.02 17.40 11.66
CA LEU A 284 7.47 17.57 11.80
C LEU A 284 7.79 18.71 12.76
N LYS A 285 8.73 18.49 13.68
CA LYS A 285 9.24 19.52 14.58
C LYS A 285 10.52 20.09 13.97
N PRO A 286 10.64 21.41 13.75
CA PRO A 286 11.84 22.01 13.17
C PRO A 286 13.11 21.62 13.93
N GLY A 287 14.13 21.18 13.20
CA GLY A 287 15.43 20.78 13.75
C GLY A 287 15.43 19.41 14.46
N CYS A 288 14.35 18.64 14.42
CA CYS A 288 14.28 17.30 14.94
C CYS A 288 14.26 16.28 13.81
N GLU A 289 15.00 15.20 13.97
CA GLU A 289 14.88 14.04 13.07
C GLU A 289 13.51 13.37 13.24
N TYR A 290 13.00 12.83 12.14
CA TYR A 290 11.79 12.00 12.15
C TYR A 290 12.05 10.75 11.33
N LEU A 291 12.33 9.66 12.01
CA LEU A 291 12.71 8.39 11.40
C LEU A 291 11.47 7.51 11.18
N ILE A 292 11.48 6.85 10.02
CA ILE A 292 10.50 5.85 9.60
C ILE A 292 11.24 4.56 9.26
N GLY A 293 10.70 3.44 9.69
CA GLY A 293 11.26 2.12 9.45
C GLY A 293 10.25 1.12 8.96
#